data_1cc1be4fb866ae7566ab62f97cf04da5
#
_entry.id   1cc1be4fb866ae7566ab62f97cf04da5
#
_cell.length_a   1.000
_cell.length_b   1.000
_cell.length_c   1.000
_cell.angle_alpha   90.00
_cell.angle_beta   90.00
_cell.angle_gamma   90.00
#
_symmetry.space_group_name_H-M   'P 1'
#
loop_
_entity.id
_entity.type
_entity.pdbx_description
1 polymer ?
#
loop_
_entity_poly.entity_id
_entity_poly.type
_entity_poly.pdbx_seq_one_letter_code
_entity_poly.pdbx_strand_id
1 'polypeptide(L)'
;MLIYPGWSGVNLRAFRGVLALGTATVLLGGVQSPAGDPGSIALRAVRSYRGEHRTQIDAFLQVPYSWITPTRDAPDGVLSYKVSVRVKDSTGLTLLNDAWQNHANADLRRAEASGVEVIHFSIAPGRYRLEVEIKDSTSGKSASSAIELEGFASPPPASDLLLSPQIRLAAGKDSVPERAEVLWGPMLVTAAVQLELTPLRARAFYLLEAYSRDAAKGTLEMVVSDSLEKTVIRSASSPVEVAAGGGVLHGQLDLAGLPPGRYSMKAVLNLGGAPIERSAGFLMHGLGAILEKEAARLSVERVTDEGYFAHMSEDSLMAAAVPLEVIAKSGELANWDKSLSLRAKRNFLTQFWAQRDPIPVTPRNEAREAFYRKVQLANAEYRETGHGSLAGWRSDRGRIYLKNGPPDEVKQQGAHGEGGRLQSRALAWAVWRYTSSGKDRFYIFVDRTGLGTYSLVRSNDVKENVVSNWNEYFGRDDLDEISRFLGRDVFR
;
A
#
# COMPACT_ATOMS: atom_id res chain seq x y z
N MET A 1 29.09 17.27 1.03
CA MET A 1 28.34 18.41 0.49
C MET A 1 27.47 17.86 -0.63
N LEU A 2 26.31 17.32 -0.28
CA LEU A 2 25.29 16.87 -1.24
C LEU A 2 24.24 17.98 -1.31
N ILE A 3 24.46 18.88 -2.26
CA ILE A 3 23.49 19.91 -2.65
C ILE A 3 22.45 19.18 -3.50
N TYR A 4 21.26 19.00 -3.00
CA TYR A 4 20.12 18.60 -3.80
C TYR A 4 19.79 19.76 -4.75
N PRO A 5 19.70 19.54 -6.08
CA PRO A 5 19.38 20.58 -7.03
C PRO A 5 17.98 21.11 -6.74
N GLY A 6 17.86 22.44 -6.77
CA GLY A 6 16.69 23.21 -6.43
C GLY A 6 15.45 22.79 -7.20
N TRP A 7 14.39 22.59 -6.49
CA TRP A 7 13.03 22.57 -7.03
C TRP A 7 12.55 24.01 -7.17
N SER A 8 12.85 24.60 -8.33
CA SER A 8 12.17 25.78 -8.83
C SER A 8 10.93 25.32 -9.58
N GLY A 9 9.80 25.40 -8.96
CA GLY A 9 8.52 25.12 -9.58
C GLY A 9 7.51 24.74 -8.52
N VAL A 10 6.45 25.52 -8.39
CA VAL A 10 5.26 25.18 -7.63
C VAL A 10 4.59 23.99 -8.33
N ASN A 11 5.03 22.79 -8.02
CA ASN A 11 4.31 21.59 -8.43
C ASN A 11 3.36 21.19 -7.29
N LEU A 12 2.19 21.82 -7.31
CA LEU A 12 0.99 21.34 -6.62
C LEU A 12 0.54 20.03 -7.26
N ARG A 13 1.21 18.94 -6.93
CA ARG A 13 0.66 17.61 -7.16
C ARG A 13 0.18 17.08 -5.82
N ALA A 14 -1.13 17.22 -5.60
CA ALA A 14 -1.82 16.36 -4.67
C ALA A 14 -1.55 14.92 -5.10
N PHE A 15 -0.78 14.16 -4.30
CA PHE A 15 -0.59 12.74 -4.52
C PHE A 15 -1.93 12.05 -4.29
N ARG A 16 -2.61 11.69 -5.39
CA ARG A 16 -3.84 10.90 -5.38
C ARG A 16 -3.51 9.49 -4.94
N GLY A 17 -3.76 9.18 -3.71
CA GLY A 17 -3.62 7.82 -3.20
C GLY A 17 -4.61 7.55 -2.09
N VAL A 18 -5.64 6.78 -2.40
CA VAL A 18 -6.56 6.21 -1.41
C VAL A 18 -6.10 4.84 -1.02
N LEU A 19 -5.99 4.56 0.26
CA LEU A 19 -5.88 3.22 0.80
C LEU A 19 -6.71 2.97 2.01
N ALA A 20 -7.20 1.82 1.95
CA ALA A 20 -7.83 1.16 3.03
C ALA A 20 -6.96 0.04 3.58
N LEU A 21 -6.54 0.19 4.80
CA LEU A 21 -6.14 -0.89 5.68
C LEU A 21 -6.75 -0.60 7.04
N GLY A 22 -7.59 -1.53 7.48
CA GLY A 22 -8.30 -1.40 8.73
C GLY A 22 -7.35 -1.42 9.93
N THR A 23 -7.29 -0.32 10.63
CA THR A 23 -7.12 -0.23 12.07
C THR A 23 -7.59 1.15 12.49
N ALA A 24 -8.57 1.19 13.35
CA ALA A 24 -9.16 2.42 13.88
C ALA A 24 -8.18 3.18 14.75
N THR A 25 -8.22 4.48 14.64
CA THR A 25 -7.30 5.37 15.32
C THR A 25 -7.94 6.64 15.85
N VAL A 26 -7.65 7.00 17.09
CA VAL A 26 -8.14 8.18 17.83
C VAL A 26 -6.99 9.10 18.26
N LEU A 27 -7.22 10.32 18.29
CA LEU A 27 -6.42 11.55 18.29
C LEU A 27 -5.75 11.99 19.58
N LEU A 28 -4.59 12.68 19.47
CA LEU A 28 -4.25 13.82 20.32
C LEU A 28 -3.01 14.63 19.86
N GLY A 29 -3.15 15.92 19.85
CA GLY A 29 -2.05 16.88 19.78
C GLY A 29 -2.40 18.17 19.05
N GLY A 30 -2.88 19.18 19.76
CA GLY A 30 -3.09 20.55 19.26
C GLY A 30 -4.44 20.81 18.63
N VAL A 31 -5.38 21.28 19.48
CA VAL A 31 -6.76 21.71 19.23
C VAL A 31 -7.78 20.56 19.11
N GLN A 32 -8.53 20.43 20.18
CA GLN A 32 -9.65 19.54 20.35
C GLN A 32 -10.75 19.82 19.34
N SER A 33 -11.10 18.82 18.52
CA SER A 33 -12.51 18.64 18.18
C SER A 33 -13.13 17.82 19.31
N PRO A 34 -14.27 18.22 19.86
CA PRO A 34 -14.93 17.44 20.92
C PRO A 34 -15.30 16.07 20.38
N ALA A 35 -14.86 15.04 21.06
CA ALA A 35 -15.32 13.67 20.84
C ALA A 35 -16.83 13.65 21.09
N GLY A 36 -17.62 13.42 20.05
CA GLY A 36 -19.07 13.24 20.22
C GLY A 36 -19.95 13.74 19.09
N ASP A 37 -19.46 14.48 18.15
CA ASP A 37 -20.29 14.91 17.02
C ASP A 37 -20.14 13.92 15.84
N PRO A 38 -21.23 13.28 15.35
CA PRO A 38 -21.17 12.28 14.27
C PRO A 38 -20.75 12.85 12.90
N GLY A 39 -20.13 14.01 12.86
CA GLY A 39 -19.60 14.69 11.68
C GLY A 39 -18.20 15.27 11.84
N SER A 40 -17.48 15.02 12.93
CA SER A 40 -16.12 15.55 13.08
C SER A 40 -15.10 14.63 12.43
N ILE A 41 -14.27 15.19 11.55
CA ILE A 41 -13.15 14.52 10.92
C ILE A 41 -11.84 14.97 11.58
N ALA A 42 -10.97 14.00 11.77
CA ALA A 42 -9.70 14.24 12.45
C ALA A 42 -8.66 14.78 11.47
N LEU A 43 -8.03 15.88 11.85
CA LEU A 43 -7.02 16.59 11.07
C LEU A 43 -5.83 16.95 11.95
N ARG A 44 -4.61 16.68 11.47
CA ARG A 44 -3.35 17.05 12.12
C ARG A 44 -2.37 17.54 11.08
N ALA A 45 -1.54 18.49 11.44
CA ALA A 45 -0.41 18.91 10.61
C ALA A 45 0.91 18.78 11.36
N VAL A 46 1.98 18.56 10.59
CA VAL A 46 3.37 18.52 11.04
C VAL A 46 4.14 19.51 10.20
N ARG A 47 4.95 20.36 10.83
CA ARG A 47 5.72 21.42 10.19
C ARG A 47 7.19 21.05 10.12
N SER A 48 7.79 21.30 8.97
CA SER A 48 9.23 21.23 8.78
C SER A 48 9.74 22.47 8.03
N TYR A 49 11.01 22.80 8.19
CA TYR A 49 11.61 23.99 7.56
C TYR A 49 12.33 23.61 6.28
N ARG A 50 12.11 24.36 5.19
CA ARG A 50 12.68 24.06 3.86
C ARG A 50 13.61 25.14 3.32
N GLY A 51 14.14 25.98 4.19
CA GLY A 51 14.95 27.13 3.77
C GLY A 51 14.12 28.27 3.19
N GLU A 52 14.77 29.38 2.84
CA GLU A 52 14.14 30.54 2.23
C GLU A 52 12.86 31.04 2.93
N HIS A 53 12.83 30.96 4.25
CA HIS A 53 11.66 31.25 5.08
C HIS A 53 10.39 30.47 4.71
N ARG A 54 10.54 29.23 4.18
CA ARG A 54 9.40 28.38 3.87
C ARG A 54 9.21 27.28 4.92
N THR A 55 7.97 27.15 5.35
CA THR A 55 7.52 26.06 6.20
C THR A 55 6.75 25.08 5.36
N GLN A 56 7.24 23.84 5.29
CA GLN A 56 6.51 22.71 4.71
C GLN A 56 5.47 22.24 5.72
N ILE A 57 4.27 22.05 5.24
CA ILE A 57 3.14 21.48 5.99
C ILE A 57 2.81 20.11 5.41
N ASP A 58 2.84 19.10 6.25
CA ASP A 58 2.36 17.77 5.96
C ASP A 58 1.12 17.53 6.83
N ALA A 59 -0.07 17.67 6.24
CA ALA A 59 -1.32 17.51 6.95
C ALA A 59 -1.93 16.13 6.66
N PHE A 60 -2.40 15.48 7.71
CA PHE A 60 -3.01 14.15 7.70
C PHE A 60 -4.48 14.31 8.06
N LEU A 61 -5.35 13.79 7.20
CA LEU A 61 -6.79 13.81 7.35
C LEU A 61 -7.31 12.38 7.45
N GLN A 62 -8.03 12.05 8.51
CA GLN A 62 -8.68 10.76 8.66
C GLN A 62 -10.08 10.77 8.06
N VAL A 63 -10.36 9.80 7.20
CA VAL A 63 -11.68 9.60 6.56
C VAL A 63 -12.29 8.32 7.12
N PRO A 64 -13.26 8.39 8.04
CA PRO A 64 -13.93 7.20 8.56
C PRO A 64 -14.89 6.66 7.49
N TYR A 65 -14.63 5.46 6.98
CA TYR A 65 -15.45 4.86 5.93
C TYR A 65 -16.85 4.44 6.39
N SER A 66 -17.04 4.25 7.69
CA SER A 66 -18.38 4.03 8.28
C SER A 66 -19.35 5.17 7.98
N TRP A 67 -18.84 6.37 7.74
CA TRP A 67 -19.63 7.56 7.46
C TRP A 67 -19.99 7.69 5.97
N ILE A 68 -19.24 7.07 5.05
CA ILE A 68 -19.47 7.16 3.59
C ILE A 68 -20.54 6.15 3.16
N THR A 69 -21.47 6.58 2.32
CA THR A 69 -22.55 5.75 1.79
C THR A 69 -22.08 5.00 0.54
N PRO A 70 -22.24 3.66 0.45
CA PRO A 70 -21.89 2.91 -0.75
C PRO A 70 -22.79 3.29 -1.94
N THR A 71 -22.23 3.29 -3.14
CA THR A 71 -23.02 3.36 -4.37
C THR A 71 -23.81 2.07 -4.56
N ARG A 72 -25.08 2.17 -5.00
CA ARG A 72 -25.99 1.01 -5.12
C ARG A 72 -25.73 0.15 -6.36
N ASP A 73 -25.00 0.68 -7.36
CA ASP A 73 -24.92 0.11 -8.69
C ASP A 73 -23.69 -0.78 -8.94
N ALA A 74 -22.84 -1.00 -7.94
CA ALA A 74 -21.68 -1.89 -8.03
C ALA A 74 -21.92 -3.17 -7.20
N PRO A 75 -21.66 -4.37 -7.75
CA PRO A 75 -21.85 -5.64 -7.04
C PRO A 75 -21.11 -5.71 -5.69
N ASP A 76 -19.97 -5.02 -5.57
CA ASP A 76 -19.13 -4.97 -4.36
C ASP A 76 -19.23 -3.63 -3.62
N GLY A 77 -20.12 -2.71 -4.07
CA GLY A 77 -20.29 -1.37 -3.52
C GLY A 77 -18.99 -0.56 -3.48
N VAL A 78 -19.01 0.64 -3.99
CA VAL A 78 -17.88 1.57 -3.94
C VAL A 78 -18.23 2.72 -3.02
N LEU A 79 -17.33 3.03 -2.07
CA LEU A 79 -17.38 4.26 -1.30
C LEU A 79 -16.74 5.36 -2.12
N SER A 80 -17.49 6.42 -2.41
CA SER A 80 -17.01 7.56 -3.19
C SER A 80 -17.13 8.83 -2.39
N TYR A 81 -16.05 9.59 -2.25
CA TYR A 81 -16.05 10.85 -1.51
C TYR A 81 -15.13 11.87 -2.15
N LYS A 82 -15.49 13.15 -1.97
CA LYS A 82 -14.70 14.29 -2.41
C LYS A 82 -14.02 14.91 -1.20
N VAL A 83 -12.73 15.18 -1.31
CA VAL A 83 -11.97 15.98 -0.36
C VAL A 83 -11.79 17.36 -0.95
N SER A 84 -12.04 18.40 -0.17
CA SER A 84 -11.81 19.79 -0.53
C SER A 84 -10.90 20.44 0.53
N VAL A 85 -9.88 21.16 0.08
CA VAL A 85 -8.87 21.76 0.95
C VAL A 85 -8.77 23.26 0.64
N ARG A 86 -8.79 24.09 1.67
CA ARG A 86 -8.56 25.53 1.57
C ARG A 86 -7.56 25.98 2.60
N VAL A 87 -6.61 26.80 2.19
CA VAL A 87 -5.68 27.50 3.09
C VAL A 87 -5.92 28.99 2.95
N LYS A 88 -6.24 29.62 4.06
CA LYS A 88 -6.46 31.07 4.15
C LYS A 88 -5.37 31.70 5.01
N ASP A 89 -4.97 32.91 4.67
CA ASP A 89 -4.12 33.72 5.52
C ASP A 89 -4.92 34.46 6.62
N SER A 90 -4.24 35.23 7.46
CA SER A 90 -4.85 35.98 8.55
C SER A 90 -5.81 37.09 8.08
N THR A 91 -5.80 37.46 6.80
CA THR A 91 -6.73 38.43 6.21
C THR A 91 -7.98 37.76 5.63
N GLY A 92 -7.99 36.41 5.58
CA GLY A 92 -9.06 35.62 4.97
C GLY A 92 -8.87 35.39 3.48
N LEU A 93 -7.75 35.84 2.89
CA LEU A 93 -7.43 35.56 1.50
C LEU A 93 -7.12 34.05 1.32
N THR A 94 -7.77 33.42 0.37
CA THR A 94 -7.52 32.01 0.05
C THR A 94 -6.27 31.90 -0.83
N LEU A 95 -5.26 31.23 -0.30
CA LEU A 95 -3.98 30.99 -0.97
C LEU A 95 -3.92 29.64 -1.68
N LEU A 96 -4.64 28.65 -1.16
CA LEU A 96 -4.77 27.33 -1.74
C LEU A 96 -6.26 26.94 -1.73
N ASN A 97 -6.74 26.45 -2.87
CA ASN A 97 -8.07 25.86 -3.00
C ASN A 97 -7.96 24.69 -3.96
N ASP A 98 -8.03 23.47 -3.43
CA ASP A 98 -7.92 22.24 -4.21
C ASP A 98 -8.99 21.25 -3.79
N ALA A 99 -9.34 20.35 -4.71
CA ALA A 99 -10.29 19.30 -4.42
C ALA A 99 -10.08 18.09 -5.34
N TRP A 100 -10.28 16.90 -4.78
CA TRP A 100 -10.17 15.64 -5.52
C TRP A 100 -11.22 14.64 -5.06
N GLN A 101 -11.45 13.64 -5.89
CA GLN A 101 -12.37 12.55 -5.60
C GLN A 101 -11.60 11.26 -5.38
N ASN A 102 -12.03 10.51 -4.37
CA ASN A 102 -11.46 9.24 -4.01
C ASN A 102 -12.52 8.15 -3.95
N HIS A 103 -12.04 6.92 -4.09
CA HIS A 103 -12.86 5.71 -4.05
C HIS A 103 -12.24 4.69 -3.11
N ALA A 104 -13.08 3.95 -2.39
CA ALA A 104 -12.68 2.85 -1.53
C ALA A 104 -13.69 1.70 -1.65
N ASN A 105 -13.31 0.50 -1.24
CA ASN A 105 -14.21 -0.64 -1.22
C ASN A 105 -15.22 -0.52 -0.07
N ALA A 106 -16.47 -0.87 -0.31
CA ALA A 106 -17.53 -0.83 0.70
C ALA A 106 -17.31 -1.78 1.89
N ASP A 107 -16.52 -2.84 1.71
CA ASP A 107 -16.16 -3.75 2.81
C ASP A 107 -15.42 -3.05 3.95
N LEU A 108 -14.70 -1.98 3.64
CA LEU A 108 -13.99 -1.17 4.61
C LEU A 108 -14.92 -0.39 5.56
N ARG A 109 -16.13 -0.09 5.10
CA ARG A 109 -17.16 0.48 5.96
C ARG A 109 -17.61 -0.49 7.04
N ARG A 110 -17.76 -1.76 6.68
CA ARG A 110 -18.17 -2.84 7.61
C ARG A 110 -17.07 -3.12 8.62
N ALA A 111 -15.82 -3.01 8.21
CA ALA A 111 -14.65 -3.17 9.08
C ALA A 111 -14.37 -1.93 9.96
N GLU A 112 -15.23 -0.90 9.93
CA GLU A 112 -15.00 0.37 10.63
C GLU A 112 -13.63 1.00 10.30
N ALA A 113 -13.13 0.73 9.11
CA ALA A 113 -11.85 1.22 8.67
C ALA A 113 -11.88 2.72 8.36
N SER A 114 -10.72 3.33 8.40
CA SER A 114 -10.52 4.72 8.01
C SER A 114 -9.40 4.83 6.97
N GLY A 115 -9.57 5.74 6.00
CA GLY A 115 -8.48 6.17 5.14
C GLY A 115 -7.71 7.31 5.76
N VAL A 116 -6.47 7.51 5.31
CA VAL A 116 -5.68 8.71 5.62
C VAL A 116 -5.34 9.42 4.32
N GLU A 117 -5.78 10.67 4.21
CA GLU A 117 -5.39 11.57 3.12
C GLU A 117 -4.20 12.39 3.57
N VAL A 118 -3.25 12.54 2.68
CA VAL A 118 -2.05 13.35 2.93
C VAL A 118 -2.06 14.58 2.06
N ILE A 119 -1.90 15.74 2.68
CA ILE A 119 -1.96 17.06 2.03
C ILE A 119 -0.62 17.74 2.25
N HIS A 120 0.08 18.05 1.16
CA HIS A 120 1.39 18.70 1.19
C HIS A 120 1.31 20.11 0.60
N PHE A 121 1.81 21.11 1.34
CA PHE A 121 1.95 22.46 0.82
C PHE A 121 3.01 23.23 1.62
N SER A 122 3.46 24.35 1.08
CA SER A 122 4.42 25.22 1.76
C SER A 122 3.80 26.61 2.01
N ILE A 123 4.08 27.18 3.19
CA ILE A 123 3.65 28.52 3.58
C ILE A 123 4.85 29.40 3.91
N ALA A 124 4.69 30.71 3.69
CA ALA A 124 5.60 31.73 4.19
C ALA A 124 5.42 31.95 5.71
N PRO A 125 6.29 32.73 6.37
CA PRO A 125 6.04 33.16 7.75
C PRO A 125 4.68 33.84 7.88
N GLY A 126 3.93 33.52 8.94
CA GLY A 126 2.59 34.06 9.18
C GLY A 126 1.63 33.04 9.77
N ARG A 127 0.40 33.52 10.00
CA ARG A 127 -0.69 32.66 10.50
C ARG A 127 -1.65 32.33 9.39
N TYR A 128 -2.07 31.07 9.36
CA TYR A 128 -2.92 30.50 8.33
C TYR A 128 -3.98 29.60 8.96
N ARG A 129 -5.07 29.42 8.25
CA ARG A 129 -6.12 28.49 8.59
C ARG A 129 -6.26 27.43 7.49
N LEU A 130 -6.00 26.18 7.83
CA LEU A 130 -6.27 25.04 6.95
C LEU A 130 -7.70 24.57 7.23
N GLU A 131 -8.54 24.61 6.21
CA GLU A 131 -9.92 24.10 6.24
C GLU A 131 -9.99 22.91 5.31
N VAL A 132 -10.58 21.82 5.79
CA VAL A 132 -10.79 20.58 5.02
C VAL A 132 -12.25 20.16 5.13
N GLU A 133 -12.82 19.78 3.99
CA GLU A 133 -14.17 19.24 3.91
C GLU A 133 -14.13 17.88 3.20
N ILE A 134 -14.83 16.89 3.75
CA ILE A 134 -15.12 15.61 3.09
C ILE A 134 -16.59 15.61 2.75
N LYS A 135 -16.91 15.33 1.49
CA LYS A 135 -18.29 15.19 1.01
C LYS A 135 -18.51 13.78 0.48
N ASP A 136 -19.47 13.06 1.06
CA ASP A 136 -19.95 11.79 0.54
C ASP A 136 -20.63 12.02 -0.82
N SER A 137 -20.10 11.40 -1.87
CA SER A 137 -20.63 11.60 -3.24
C SER A 137 -21.98 10.97 -3.45
N THR A 138 -22.36 9.97 -2.66
CA THR A 138 -23.63 9.25 -2.78
C THR A 138 -24.76 9.92 -2.00
N SER A 139 -24.52 10.25 -0.74
CA SER A 139 -25.55 10.86 0.12
C SER A 139 -25.55 12.40 0.09
N GLY A 140 -24.45 13.01 -0.39
CA GLY A 140 -24.26 14.45 -0.36
C GLY A 140 -23.93 15.04 1.00
N LYS A 141 -23.86 14.22 2.06
CA LYS A 141 -23.44 14.66 3.40
C LYS A 141 -22.02 15.18 3.37
N SER A 142 -21.74 16.19 4.18
CA SER A 142 -20.38 16.72 4.35
C SER A 142 -20.00 16.82 5.82
N ALA A 143 -18.70 16.68 6.08
CA ALA A 143 -18.06 16.92 7.35
C ALA A 143 -16.82 17.76 7.13
N SER A 144 -16.53 18.67 8.06
CA SER A 144 -15.41 19.59 7.94
C SER A 144 -14.57 19.64 9.21
N SER A 145 -13.32 20.01 9.04
CA SER A 145 -12.39 20.31 10.13
C SER A 145 -11.50 21.45 9.74
N ALA A 146 -10.98 22.17 10.74
CA ALA A 146 -10.03 23.25 10.52
C ALA A 146 -8.99 23.31 11.62
N ILE A 147 -7.77 23.66 11.25
CA ILE A 147 -6.66 23.91 12.18
C ILE A 147 -5.95 25.21 11.84
N GLU A 148 -5.44 25.87 12.89
CA GLU A 148 -4.57 27.03 12.74
C GLU A 148 -3.12 26.54 12.51
N LEU A 149 -2.42 27.18 11.59
CA LEU A 149 -1.05 26.91 11.24
C LEU A 149 -0.22 28.19 11.38
N GLU A 150 1.02 28.02 11.79
CA GLU A 150 1.97 29.12 11.84
C GLU A 150 3.23 28.73 11.08
N GLY A 151 3.57 29.53 10.06
CA GLY A 151 4.82 29.41 9.33
C GLY A 151 5.99 29.97 10.17
N PHE A 152 7.12 29.27 10.15
CA PHE A 152 8.32 29.68 10.90
C PHE A 152 8.86 31.01 10.40
N ALA A 153 8.94 31.98 11.28
CA ALA A 153 9.48 33.34 10.98
C ALA A 153 11.00 33.30 10.75
N SER A 154 11.70 32.36 11.37
CA SER A 154 13.14 32.09 11.21
C SER A 154 13.39 30.62 11.25
N PRO A 155 14.58 30.13 10.82
CA PRO A 155 14.90 28.72 10.95
C PRO A 155 14.70 28.21 12.39
N PRO A 156 13.76 27.31 12.64
CA PRO A 156 13.59 26.74 13.97
C PRO A 156 14.77 25.81 14.29
N PRO A 157 15.03 25.50 15.56
CA PRO A 157 16.07 24.50 15.89
C PRO A 157 15.68 23.06 15.50
N ALA A 158 14.38 22.77 15.38
CA ALA A 158 13.87 21.48 14.92
C ALA A 158 12.45 21.58 14.35
N SER A 159 12.05 20.59 13.54
CA SER A 159 10.68 20.38 13.07
C SER A 159 9.72 20.05 14.22
N ASP A 160 8.45 19.92 13.94
CA ASP A 160 7.52 19.21 14.82
C ASP A 160 7.91 17.73 14.91
N LEU A 161 7.59 17.06 16.05
CA LEU A 161 7.81 15.64 16.24
C LEU A 161 6.71 14.84 15.54
N LEU A 162 7.13 13.99 14.62
CA LEU A 162 6.24 13.03 13.96
C LEU A 162 6.31 11.67 14.65
N LEU A 163 5.17 11.14 15.06
CA LEU A 163 5.01 9.76 15.51
C LEU A 163 4.31 8.96 14.43
N SER A 164 4.78 7.74 14.21
CA SER A 164 4.29 6.84 13.16
C SER A 164 4.22 5.40 13.67
N PRO A 165 3.27 4.59 13.18
CA PRO A 165 3.26 3.16 13.44
C PRO A 165 4.40 2.42 12.75
N GLN A 166 4.97 3.00 11.69
CA GLN A 166 6.07 2.40 10.93
C GLN A 166 6.89 3.47 10.19
N ILE A 167 8.21 3.33 10.26
CA ILE A 167 9.16 4.08 9.44
C ILE A 167 10.12 3.07 8.81
N ARG A 168 10.37 3.19 7.50
CA ARG A 168 11.30 2.33 6.76
C ARG A 168 12.19 3.15 5.82
N LEU A 169 13.34 2.63 5.46
CA LEU A 169 14.20 3.27 4.46
C LEU A 169 13.58 3.11 3.06
N ALA A 170 13.58 4.18 2.29
CA ALA A 170 13.27 4.15 0.87
C ALA A 170 14.48 3.60 0.11
N ALA A 171 14.49 2.31 -0.23
CA ALA A 171 15.59 1.65 -0.92
C ALA A 171 15.11 0.86 -2.12
N GLY A 172 15.76 1.04 -3.28
CA GLY A 172 15.51 0.26 -4.49
C GLY A 172 14.06 0.32 -4.98
N LYS A 173 13.46 -0.83 -5.23
CA LYS A 173 12.05 -0.95 -5.67
C LYS A 173 11.04 -0.51 -4.60
N ASP A 174 11.46 -0.50 -3.34
CA ASP A 174 10.64 -0.06 -2.19
C ASP A 174 10.71 1.45 -1.96
N SER A 175 11.28 2.22 -2.89
CA SER A 175 11.34 3.69 -2.83
C SER A 175 10.03 4.38 -3.19
N VAL A 176 9.08 3.66 -3.76
CA VAL A 176 7.76 4.19 -4.08
C VAL A 176 6.90 4.15 -2.82
N PRO A 177 6.34 5.29 -2.37
CA PRO A 177 5.43 5.29 -1.23
C PRO A 177 4.23 4.38 -1.49
N GLU A 178 3.99 3.46 -0.57
CA GLU A 178 2.71 2.79 -0.50
C GLU A 178 1.65 3.79 -0.07
N ARG A 179 0.40 3.40 -0.24
CA ARG A 179 -0.70 4.28 0.17
C ARG A 179 -0.61 4.55 1.68
N ALA A 180 -0.89 5.79 2.09
CA ALA A 180 -0.66 6.33 3.42
C ALA A 180 0.82 6.41 3.86
N GLU A 181 1.78 6.21 2.98
CA GLU A 181 3.17 6.52 3.24
C GLU A 181 3.56 7.88 2.65
N VAL A 182 4.40 8.59 3.37
CA VAL A 182 4.99 9.87 2.98
C VAL A 182 6.49 9.70 2.88
N LEU A 183 7.07 10.21 1.81
CA LEU A 183 8.51 10.27 1.69
C LEU A 183 9.03 11.47 2.50
N TRP A 184 9.85 11.20 3.52
CA TRP A 184 10.49 12.20 4.36
C TRP A 184 12.01 12.01 4.34
N GLY A 185 12.71 12.80 3.51
CA GLY A 185 14.10 12.54 3.21
C GLY A 185 14.29 11.14 2.60
N PRO A 186 15.17 10.32 3.16
CA PRO A 186 15.36 8.94 2.71
C PRO A 186 14.37 7.94 3.34
N MET A 187 13.40 8.42 4.13
CA MET A 187 12.49 7.57 4.91
C MET A 187 11.10 7.57 4.31
N LEU A 188 10.47 6.40 4.31
CA LEU A 188 9.04 6.23 4.09
C LEU A 188 8.36 6.09 5.44
N VAL A 189 7.43 6.99 5.72
CA VAL A 189 6.75 7.13 7.00
C VAL A 189 5.27 6.85 6.80
N THR A 190 4.73 5.89 7.52
CA THR A 190 3.29 5.63 7.49
C THR A 190 2.55 6.78 8.17
N ALA A 191 1.70 7.45 7.41
CA ALA A 191 0.92 8.59 7.88
C ALA A 191 -0.13 8.16 8.89
N ALA A 192 -0.21 8.88 10.00
CA ALA A 192 -1.24 8.70 11.01
C ALA A 192 -1.64 10.07 11.58
N VAL A 193 -2.93 10.33 11.68
CA VAL A 193 -3.42 11.56 12.32
C VAL A 193 -3.06 11.53 13.80
N GLN A 194 -3.19 10.36 14.42
CA GLN A 194 -2.70 10.05 15.75
C GLN A 194 -2.09 8.66 15.77
N LEU A 195 -0.99 8.48 16.50
CA LEU A 195 -0.44 7.17 16.74
C LEU A 195 -1.28 6.44 17.78
N GLU A 196 -1.78 5.25 17.42
CA GLU A 196 -2.44 4.34 18.32
C GLU A 196 -1.67 3.05 18.46
N LEU A 197 -1.47 2.66 19.68
CA LEU A 197 -0.73 1.49 20.04
C LEU A 197 -1.60 0.51 20.78
N THR A 198 -1.19 -0.72 20.74
CA THR A 198 -1.83 -1.83 21.42
C THR A 198 -0.75 -2.63 22.15
N PRO A 199 -1.07 -3.40 23.20
CA PRO A 199 -0.10 -4.25 23.87
C PRO A 199 0.61 -5.22 22.92
N LEU A 200 -0.02 -5.62 21.82
CA LEU A 200 0.56 -6.48 20.78
C LEU A 200 1.39 -5.72 19.75
N ARG A 201 1.22 -4.40 19.64
CA ARG A 201 1.92 -3.48 18.73
C ARG A 201 2.28 -2.22 19.50
N ALA A 202 3.14 -2.37 20.50
CA ALA A 202 3.51 -1.32 21.44
C ALA A 202 4.76 -0.53 21.04
N ARG A 203 5.14 -0.58 19.77
CA ARG A 203 6.32 0.12 19.26
C ARG A 203 5.92 1.41 18.56
N ALA A 204 6.42 2.54 19.06
CA ALA A 204 6.28 3.84 18.44
C ALA A 204 7.55 4.18 17.65
N PHE A 205 7.39 4.56 16.39
CA PHE A 205 8.45 5.16 15.59
C PHE A 205 8.33 6.67 15.67
N TYR A 206 9.48 7.35 15.69
CA TYR A 206 9.53 8.81 15.71
C TYR A 206 10.48 9.35 14.65
N LEU A 207 10.18 10.55 14.18
CA LEU A 207 11.00 11.30 13.26
C LEU A 207 10.99 12.79 13.65
N LEU A 208 12.18 13.40 13.63
CA LEU A 208 12.41 14.80 13.95
C LEU A 208 13.49 15.33 13.00
N GLU A 209 13.26 16.45 12.34
CA GLU A 209 14.34 17.16 11.64
C GLU A 209 14.99 18.13 12.62
N ALA A 210 16.30 18.07 12.75
CA ALA A 210 17.09 19.05 13.49
C ALA A 210 17.78 19.99 12.50
N TYR A 211 17.77 21.27 12.79
CA TYR A 211 18.38 22.28 11.93
C TYR A 211 19.55 22.95 12.66
N SER A 212 20.72 22.93 12.05
CA SER A 212 21.92 23.57 12.58
C SER A 212 22.68 24.24 11.45
N ARG A 213 23.19 25.43 11.70
CA ARG A 213 24.02 26.15 10.73
C ARG A 213 25.32 25.42 10.45
N ASP A 214 25.95 24.93 11.50
CA ASP A 214 27.20 24.19 11.45
C ASP A 214 26.96 22.74 11.88
N ALA A 215 27.89 21.85 11.56
CA ALA A 215 27.81 20.48 12.06
C ALA A 215 27.86 20.46 13.59
N ALA A 216 26.93 19.75 14.20
CA ALA A 216 26.79 19.69 15.65
C ALA A 216 26.71 18.23 16.14
N LYS A 217 27.33 17.99 17.28
CA LYS A 217 27.18 16.72 18.01
C LYS A 217 26.37 16.97 19.27
N GLY A 218 25.56 16.00 19.64
CA GLY A 218 24.71 16.15 20.80
C GLY A 218 24.08 14.83 21.25
N THR A 219 22.98 14.95 21.96
CA THR A 219 22.24 13.80 22.47
C THR A 219 20.75 13.97 22.27
N LEU A 220 20.07 12.86 22.02
CA LEU A 220 18.61 12.78 21.94
C LEU A 220 18.10 11.84 23.03
N GLU A 221 17.13 12.31 23.79
CA GLU A 221 16.41 11.56 24.78
C GLU A 221 14.91 11.59 24.48
N MET A 222 14.21 10.47 24.65
CA MET A 222 12.76 10.38 24.51
C MET A 222 12.13 10.21 25.89
N VAL A 223 11.17 11.07 26.20
CA VAL A 223 10.45 11.06 27.48
C VAL A 223 8.98 10.85 27.21
N VAL A 224 8.37 9.87 27.85
CA VAL A 224 6.93 9.60 27.77
C VAL A 224 6.29 9.98 29.08
N SER A 225 5.23 10.77 29.00
CA SER A 225 4.42 11.20 30.16
C SER A 225 2.96 10.79 29.95
N ASP A 226 2.29 10.51 31.05
CA ASP A 226 0.84 10.24 31.06
C ASP A 226 0.01 11.56 30.95
N SER A 227 -1.31 11.41 31.03
CA SER A 227 -2.25 12.54 30.96
C SER A 227 -2.15 13.52 32.13
N LEU A 228 -1.46 13.16 33.21
CA LEU A 228 -1.16 14.01 34.38
C LEU A 228 0.25 14.61 34.31
N GLU A 229 0.89 14.54 33.14
CA GLU A 229 2.27 15.00 32.87
C GLU A 229 3.34 14.28 33.71
N LYS A 230 3.00 13.16 34.36
CA LYS A 230 3.96 12.34 35.09
C LYS A 230 4.77 11.52 34.10
N THR A 231 6.10 11.58 34.18
CA THR A 231 7.00 10.75 33.38
C THR A 231 6.83 9.28 33.75
N VAL A 232 6.51 8.46 32.75
CA VAL A 232 6.35 6.99 32.88
C VAL A 232 7.45 6.22 32.22
N ILE A 233 8.07 6.76 31.16
CA ILE A 233 9.23 6.19 30.49
C ILE A 233 10.21 7.30 30.16
N ARG A 234 11.51 7.01 30.31
CA ARG A 234 12.62 7.83 29.89
C ARG A 234 13.63 6.93 29.19
N SER A 235 13.94 7.21 27.92
CA SER A 235 14.96 6.45 27.21
C SER A 235 16.37 6.80 27.72
N ALA A 236 17.32 5.95 27.41
CA ALA A 236 18.72 6.36 27.52
C ALA A 236 19.00 7.52 26.55
N SER A 237 19.90 8.40 26.97
CA SER A 237 20.38 9.48 26.12
C SER A 237 21.28 8.90 25.01
N SER A 238 20.88 9.06 23.76
CA SER A 238 21.60 8.51 22.60
C SER A 238 22.41 9.62 21.92
N PRO A 239 23.68 9.38 21.55
CA PRO A 239 24.47 10.35 20.81
C PRO A 239 23.89 10.57 19.41
N VAL A 240 23.85 11.82 18.95
CA VAL A 240 23.41 12.20 17.61
C VAL A 240 24.39 13.15 16.96
N GLU A 241 24.47 13.08 15.64
CA GLU A 241 25.25 14.00 14.81
C GLU A 241 24.30 14.66 13.80
N VAL A 242 24.33 15.99 13.77
CA VAL A 242 23.55 16.80 12.84
C VAL A 242 24.53 17.48 11.90
N ALA A 243 24.38 17.26 10.61
CA ALA A 243 25.23 17.90 9.61
C ALA A 243 24.97 19.41 9.53
N ALA A 244 25.88 20.16 8.92
CA ALA A 244 25.64 21.55 8.56
C ALA A 244 24.44 21.65 7.61
N GLY A 245 23.48 22.49 7.92
CA GLY A 245 22.19 22.62 7.23
C GLY A 245 21.08 21.77 7.83
N GLY A 246 21.40 20.79 8.67
CA GLY A 246 20.43 19.95 9.37
C GLY A 246 20.52 18.45 9.05
N GLY A 247 19.64 17.69 9.68
CA GLY A 247 19.55 16.22 9.50
C GLY A 247 18.26 15.66 10.06
N VAL A 248 17.91 14.46 9.59
CA VAL A 248 16.74 13.71 10.06
C VAL A 248 17.18 12.76 11.17
N LEU A 249 16.60 12.93 12.34
CA LEU A 249 16.75 12.06 13.50
C LEU A 249 15.50 11.16 13.56
N HIS A 250 15.71 9.87 13.61
CA HIS A 250 14.61 8.91 13.67
C HIS A 250 14.98 7.72 14.57
N GLY A 251 13.99 7.02 15.04
CA GLY A 251 14.19 5.84 15.86
C GLY A 251 12.86 5.22 16.26
N GLN A 252 12.95 4.31 17.21
CA GLN A 252 11.79 3.61 17.75
C GLN A 252 11.91 3.50 19.27
N LEU A 253 10.75 3.48 19.94
CA LEU A 253 10.65 3.25 21.37
C LEU A 253 9.68 2.11 21.63
N ASP A 254 10.09 1.14 22.40
CA ASP A 254 9.23 0.06 22.88
C ASP A 254 8.44 0.58 24.08
N LEU A 255 7.12 0.51 24.00
CA LEU A 255 6.16 0.98 24.97
C LEU A 255 5.33 -0.16 25.56
N ALA A 256 5.83 -1.41 25.41
CA ALA A 256 5.19 -2.57 25.99
C ALA A 256 5.07 -2.41 27.53
N GLY A 257 3.91 -2.74 28.04
CA GLY A 257 3.61 -2.63 29.48
C GLY A 257 3.03 -1.28 29.89
N LEU A 258 2.88 -0.29 29.01
CA LEU A 258 2.10 0.89 29.34
C LEU A 258 0.63 0.54 29.52
N PRO A 259 -0.03 0.98 30.61
CA PRO A 259 -1.46 0.87 30.76
C PRO A 259 -2.23 1.54 29.63
N PRO A 260 -3.51 1.15 29.39
CA PRO A 260 -4.38 1.89 28.50
C PRO A 260 -4.52 3.34 28.92
N GLY A 261 -4.39 4.27 27.97
CA GLY A 261 -4.48 5.69 28.27
C GLY A 261 -3.89 6.58 27.18
N ARG A 262 -3.96 7.88 27.45
CA ARG A 262 -3.40 8.93 26.61
C ARG A 262 -2.03 9.32 27.13
N TYR A 263 -1.07 9.43 26.22
CA TYR A 263 0.32 9.73 26.52
C TYR A 263 0.87 10.81 25.62
N SER A 264 1.88 11.51 26.11
CA SER A 264 2.71 12.45 25.32
C SER A 264 4.13 11.90 25.25
N MET A 265 4.69 11.85 24.04
CA MET A 265 6.10 11.57 23.80
C MET A 265 6.81 12.87 23.50
N LYS A 266 7.87 13.17 24.27
CA LYS A 266 8.71 14.36 24.11
C LYS A 266 10.10 13.93 23.67
N ALA A 267 10.58 14.49 22.57
CA ALA A 267 11.98 14.46 22.18
C ALA A 267 12.71 15.63 22.83
N VAL A 268 13.78 15.35 23.55
CA VAL A 268 14.70 16.32 24.16
C VAL A 268 16.04 16.21 23.44
N LEU A 269 16.34 17.18 22.57
CA LEU A 269 17.55 17.23 21.77
C LEU A 269 18.49 18.30 22.34
N ASN A 270 19.73 17.91 22.69
CA ASN A 270 20.76 18.78 23.19
C ASN A 270 21.91 18.86 22.16
N LEU A 271 22.11 20.04 21.56
CA LEU A 271 23.20 20.33 20.60
C LEU A 271 24.19 21.36 21.13
N GLY A 272 24.49 21.33 22.43
CA GLY A 272 25.43 22.26 23.07
C GLY A 272 24.85 23.62 23.50
N GLY A 273 23.53 23.81 23.33
CA GLY A 273 22.78 25.00 23.77
C GLY A 273 21.64 24.63 24.71
N ALA A 274 20.61 25.48 24.73
CA ALA A 274 19.36 25.17 25.44
C ALA A 274 18.72 23.91 24.86
N PRO A 275 18.11 23.04 25.68
CA PRO A 275 17.41 21.86 25.21
C PRO A 275 16.30 22.21 24.22
N ILE A 276 16.25 21.49 23.11
CA ILE A 276 15.20 21.61 22.09
C ILE A 276 14.17 20.53 22.39
N GLU A 277 12.97 20.96 22.75
CA GLU A 277 11.89 20.06 23.10
C GLU A 277 10.81 20.05 22.01
N ARG A 278 10.35 18.85 21.61
CA ARG A 278 9.22 18.64 20.71
C ARG A 278 8.36 17.50 21.22
N SER A 279 7.06 17.70 21.25
CA SER A 279 6.13 16.71 21.80
C SER A 279 5.07 16.31 20.79
N ALA A 280 4.62 15.07 20.88
CA ALA A 280 3.47 14.54 20.15
C ALA A 280 2.72 13.53 21.00
N GLY A 281 1.38 13.56 20.89
CA GLY A 281 0.49 12.65 21.64
C GLY A 281 0.33 11.30 20.95
N PHE A 282 0.03 10.27 21.75
CA PHE A 282 -0.39 8.96 21.29
C PHE A 282 -1.38 8.30 22.25
N LEU A 283 -2.05 7.25 21.79
CA LEU A 283 -3.01 6.49 22.56
C LEU A 283 -2.55 5.04 22.71
N MET A 284 -2.63 4.50 23.92
CA MET A 284 -2.45 3.08 24.21
C MET A 284 -3.79 2.45 24.50
N HIS A 285 -4.19 1.47 23.71
CA HIS A 285 -5.43 0.71 23.89
C HIS A 285 -5.26 -0.44 24.89
N GLY A 286 -6.34 -0.79 25.57
CA GLY A 286 -6.41 -1.96 26.43
C GLY A 286 -6.59 -3.25 25.61
N LEU A 287 -6.14 -4.37 26.17
CA LEU A 287 -6.29 -5.68 25.53
C LEU A 287 -7.78 -6.06 25.32
N GLY A 288 -8.66 -5.72 26.25
CA GLY A 288 -10.10 -5.98 26.12
C GLY A 288 -10.71 -5.30 24.90
N ALA A 289 -10.46 -4.00 24.73
CA ALA A 289 -10.94 -3.25 23.57
C ALA A 289 -10.40 -3.78 22.24
N ILE A 290 -9.16 -4.31 22.23
CA ILE A 290 -8.57 -4.95 21.06
C ILE A 290 -9.28 -6.25 20.75
N LEU A 291 -9.51 -7.09 21.74
CA LEU A 291 -10.19 -8.38 21.55
C LEU A 291 -11.62 -8.19 21.07
N GLU A 292 -12.36 -7.23 21.62
CA GLU A 292 -13.71 -6.89 21.16
C GLU A 292 -13.70 -6.42 19.70
N LYS A 293 -12.79 -5.52 19.35
CA LYS A 293 -12.65 -5.00 17.98
C LYS A 293 -12.22 -6.08 17.01
N GLU A 294 -11.26 -6.91 17.39
CA GLU A 294 -10.79 -8.02 16.56
C GLU A 294 -11.89 -9.07 16.38
N ALA A 295 -12.64 -9.38 17.42
CA ALA A 295 -13.81 -10.27 17.32
C ALA A 295 -14.88 -9.70 16.39
N ALA A 296 -15.16 -8.39 16.46
CA ALA A 296 -16.07 -7.72 15.54
C ALA A 296 -15.54 -7.76 14.10
N ARG A 297 -14.26 -7.47 13.89
CA ARG A 297 -13.60 -7.55 12.57
C ARG A 297 -13.67 -8.97 11.99
N LEU A 298 -13.31 -9.98 12.76
CA LEU A 298 -13.34 -11.38 12.34
C LEU A 298 -14.76 -11.84 12.00
N SER A 299 -15.78 -11.38 12.74
CA SER A 299 -17.17 -11.70 12.43
C SER A 299 -17.63 -11.10 11.10
N VAL A 300 -17.26 -9.83 10.85
CA VAL A 300 -17.54 -9.15 9.57
C VAL A 300 -16.80 -9.82 8.41
N GLU A 301 -15.52 -10.14 8.58
CA GLU A 301 -14.72 -10.84 7.55
C GLU A 301 -15.30 -12.20 7.22
N ARG A 302 -15.74 -12.97 8.24
CA ARG A 302 -16.38 -14.27 8.01
C ARG A 302 -17.68 -14.15 7.23
N VAL A 303 -18.56 -13.21 7.60
CA VAL A 303 -19.81 -12.97 6.87
C VAL A 303 -19.52 -12.55 5.42
N THR A 304 -18.53 -11.69 5.20
CA THR A 304 -18.13 -11.25 3.87
C THR A 304 -17.58 -12.42 3.04
N ASP A 305 -16.79 -13.30 3.65
CA ASP A 305 -16.21 -14.46 2.96
C ASP A 305 -17.26 -15.53 2.63
N GLU A 306 -18.12 -15.89 3.57
CA GLU A 306 -19.25 -16.81 3.36
C GLU A 306 -20.22 -16.27 2.31
N GLY A 307 -20.40 -14.95 2.23
CA GLY A 307 -21.21 -14.27 1.24
C GLY A 307 -20.55 -13.96 -0.09
N TYR A 308 -19.25 -14.32 -0.27
CA TYR A 308 -18.48 -13.91 -1.45
C TYR A 308 -19.17 -14.17 -2.78
N PHE A 309 -19.75 -15.34 -2.95
CA PHE A 309 -20.52 -15.69 -4.14
C PHE A 309 -22.02 -15.37 -4.05
N ALA A 310 -22.51 -15.00 -2.86
CA ALA A 310 -23.95 -14.88 -2.61
C ALA A 310 -24.62 -13.74 -3.39
N HIS A 311 -23.87 -12.70 -3.71
CA HIS A 311 -24.38 -11.50 -4.40
C HIS A 311 -23.93 -11.41 -5.87
N MET A 312 -23.12 -12.36 -6.35
CA MET A 312 -22.67 -12.35 -7.73
C MET A 312 -23.79 -12.65 -8.70
N SER A 313 -23.81 -11.95 -9.83
CA SER A 313 -24.67 -12.24 -10.97
C SER A 313 -24.28 -13.57 -11.61
N GLU A 314 -25.13 -14.14 -12.43
CA GLU A 314 -24.86 -15.38 -13.16
C GLU A 314 -23.61 -15.25 -14.03
N ASP A 315 -23.46 -14.14 -14.76
CA ASP A 315 -22.30 -13.87 -15.61
C ASP A 315 -21.01 -13.76 -14.78
N SER A 316 -21.06 -13.14 -13.61
CA SER A 316 -19.92 -13.04 -12.70
C SER A 316 -19.51 -14.41 -12.14
N LEU A 317 -20.47 -15.27 -11.80
CA LEU A 317 -20.20 -16.66 -11.36
C LEU A 317 -19.61 -17.50 -12.49
N MET A 318 -20.11 -17.33 -13.72
CA MET A 318 -19.55 -18.01 -14.89
C MET A 318 -18.10 -17.54 -15.13
N ALA A 319 -17.85 -16.23 -15.07
CA ALA A 319 -16.52 -15.68 -15.21
C ALA A 319 -15.56 -16.15 -14.10
N ALA A 320 -16.03 -16.29 -12.86
CA ALA A 320 -15.27 -16.80 -11.74
C ALA A 320 -14.95 -18.30 -11.86
N ALA A 321 -15.85 -19.09 -12.46
CA ALA A 321 -15.67 -20.54 -12.60
C ALA A 321 -14.67 -20.91 -13.70
N VAL A 322 -14.63 -20.16 -14.81
CA VAL A 322 -13.82 -20.54 -15.98
C VAL A 322 -12.33 -20.73 -15.66
N PRO A 323 -11.65 -19.85 -14.89
CA PRO A 323 -10.24 -20.04 -14.55
C PRO A 323 -9.96 -21.25 -13.66
N LEU A 324 -10.98 -21.82 -13.00
CA LEU A 324 -10.81 -22.96 -12.11
C LEU A 324 -10.32 -24.21 -12.83
N GLU A 325 -10.52 -24.30 -14.16
CA GLU A 325 -10.00 -25.39 -14.98
C GLU A 325 -8.48 -25.58 -14.85
N VAL A 326 -7.76 -24.53 -14.50
CA VAL A 326 -6.30 -24.55 -14.34
C VAL A 326 -5.88 -25.30 -13.06
N ILE A 327 -6.73 -25.28 -12.01
CA ILE A 327 -6.41 -25.82 -10.68
C ILE A 327 -7.32 -26.98 -10.26
N ALA A 328 -8.40 -27.23 -11.00
CA ALA A 328 -9.33 -28.30 -10.71
C ALA A 328 -8.69 -29.68 -10.95
N LYS A 329 -9.07 -30.65 -10.11
CA LYS A 329 -8.72 -32.05 -10.31
C LYS A 329 -9.59 -32.66 -11.41
N SER A 330 -9.13 -33.77 -11.98
CA SER A 330 -9.91 -34.48 -12.97
C SER A 330 -11.31 -34.84 -12.44
N GLY A 331 -12.35 -34.49 -13.20
CA GLY A 331 -13.75 -34.70 -12.84
C GLY A 331 -14.36 -33.74 -11.82
N GLU A 332 -13.58 -32.88 -11.20
CA GLU A 332 -14.06 -31.96 -10.16
C GLU A 332 -15.05 -30.90 -10.69
N LEU A 333 -14.86 -30.48 -11.92
CA LEU A 333 -15.79 -29.55 -12.60
C LEU A 333 -16.88 -30.26 -13.39
N ALA A 334 -17.00 -31.59 -13.31
CA ALA A 334 -17.99 -32.36 -14.08
C ALA A 334 -19.43 -31.97 -13.77
N ASN A 335 -19.70 -31.52 -12.54
CA ASN A 335 -21.01 -31.06 -12.09
C ASN A 335 -21.24 -29.58 -12.32
N TRP A 336 -20.27 -28.85 -12.91
CA TRP A 336 -20.44 -27.46 -13.28
C TRP A 336 -21.06 -27.36 -14.66
N ASP A 337 -22.31 -26.91 -14.72
CA ASP A 337 -23.07 -26.76 -15.95
C ASP A 337 -23.74 -25.39 -16.02
N LYS A 338 -23.86 -24.85 -17.24
CA LYS A 338 -24.53 -23.59 -17.49
C LYS A 338 -26.03 -23.62 -17.11
N SER A 339 -26.65 -24.81 -17.15
CA SER A 339 -28.06 -25.04 -16.80
C SER A 339 -28.32 -25.02 -15.30
N LEU A 340 -27.28 -25.07 -14.44
CA LEU A 340 -27.45 -25.00 -13.01
C LEU A 340 -28.17 -23.71 -12.60
N SER A 341 -29.08 -23.84 -11.63
CA SER A 341 -29.72 -22.66 -11.04
C SER A 341 -28.66 -21.75 -10.39
N LEU A 342 -28.97 -20.45 -10.32
CA LEU A 342 -28.09 -19.46 -9.70
C LEU A 342 -27.65 -19.87 -8.28
N ARG A 343 -28.54 -20.46 -7.49
CA ARG A 343 -28.24 -20.98 -6.15
C ARG A 343 -27.27 -22.16 -6.22
N ALA A 344 -27.45 -23.08 -7.16
CA ALA A 344 -26.57 -24.23 -7.32
C ALA A 344 -25.16 -23.81 -7.76
N LYS A 345 -25.05 -22.81 -8.65
CA LYS A 345 -23.76 -22.22 -9.08
C LYS A 345 -23.02 -21.60 -7.89
N ARG A 346 -23.71 -20.82 -7.06
CA ARG A 346 -23.12 -20.23 -5.84
C ARG A 346 -22.64 -21.29 -4.87
N ASN A 347 -23.45 -22.27 -4.58
CA ASN A 347 -23.10 -23.38 -3.68
C ASN A 347 -21.89 -24.18 -4.20
N PHE A 348 -21.84 -24.45 -5.49
CA PHE A 348 -20.72 -25.15 -6.11
C PHE A 348 -19.39 -24.42 -5.88
N LEU A 349 -19.35 -23.13 -6.21
CA LEU A 349 -18.14 -22.33 -6.04
C LEU A 349 -17.74 -22.17 -4.57
N THR A 350 -18.71 -22.01 -3.68
CA THR A 350 -18.46 -21.96 -2.23
C THR A 350 -17.84 -23.27 -1.74
N GLN A 351 -18.38 -24.43 -2.13
CA GLN A 351 -17.84 -25.74 -1.76
C GLN A 351 -16.47 -26.01 -2.39
N PHE A 352 -16.27 -25.63 -3.66
CA PHE A 352 -14.99 -25.78 -4.35
C PHE A 352 -13.86 -25.08 -3.57
N TRP A 353 -14.12 -23.88 -3.08
CA TRP A 353 -13.14 -23.11 -2.32
C TRP A 353 -13.04 -23.54 -0.86
N ALA A 354 -14.13 -23.94 -0.23
CA ALA A 354 -14.09 -24.47 1.15
C ALA A 354 -13.17 -25.69 1.28
N GLN A 355 -13.12 -26.56 0.23
CA GLN A 355 -12.20 -27.71 0.20
C GLN A 355 -10.73 -27.33 0.01
N ARG A 356 -10.44 -26.10 -0.38
CA ARG A 356 -9.10 -25.58 -0.66
C ARG A 356 -8.63 -24.55 0.36
N ASP A 357 -9.43 -24.30 1.36
CA ASP A 357 -9.08 -23.40 2.44
C ASP A 357 -7.90 -23.98 3.24
N PRO A 358 -6.72 -23.31 3.22
CA PRO A 358 -5.54 -23.83 3.91
C PRO A 358 -5.64 -23.67 5.43
N ILE A 359 -6.46 -22.72 5.91
CA ILE A 359 -6.57 -22.39 7.32
C ILE A 359 -8.06 -22.15 7.67
N PRO A 360 -8.88 -23.22 7.80
CA PRO A 360 -10.33 -23.08 8.03
C PRO A 360 -10.74 -22.32 9.30
N VAL A 361 -9.80 -22.02 10.19
CA VAL A 361 -10.02 -21.23 11.40
C VAL A 361 -9.95 -19.71 11.15
N THR A 362 -9.40 -19.30 10.03
CA THR A 362 -9.42 -17.89 9.61
C THR A 362 -10.76 -17.54 8.97
N PRO A 363 -11.21 -16.27 9.06
CA PRO A 363 -12.49 -15.88 8.46
C PRO A 363 -12.43 -15.73 6.93
N ARG A 364 -11.26 -15.79 6.33
CA ARG A 364 -11.04 -15.64 4.88
C ARG A 364 -10.51 -16.93 4.28
N ASN A 365 -10.86 -17.18 3.04
CA ASN A 365 -10.25 -18.26 2.26
C ASN A 365 -9.06 -17.71 1.48
N GLU A 366 -7.86 -17.87 2.03
CA GLU A 366 -6.62 -17.33 1.47
C GLU A 366 -6.27 -17.93 0.11
N ALA A 367 -6.60 -19.20 -0.11
CA ALA A 367 -6.38 -19.87 -1.39
C ALA A 367 -7.23 -19.24 -2.51
N ARG A 368 -8.49 -18.93 -2.22
CA ARG A 368 -9.39 -18.25 -3.16
C ARG A 368 -8.88 -16.84 -3.49
N GLU A 369 -8.55 -16.05 -2.47
CA GLU A 369 -8.05 -14.69 -2.67
C GLU A 369 -6.75 -14.69 -3.48
N ALA A 370 -5.80 -15.56 -3.12
CA ALA A 370 -4.53 -15.69 -3.83
C ALA A 370 -4.74 -16.10 -5.29
N PHE A 371 -5.68 -17.01 -5.55
CA PHE A 371 -5.96 -17.48 -6.90
C PHE A 371 -6.55 -16.35 -7.78
N TYR A 372 -7.62 -15.70 -7.34
CA TYR A 372 -8.24 -14.65 -8.16
C TYR A 372 -7.31 -13.43 -8.32
N ARG A 373 -6.47 -13.14 -7.34
CA ARG A 373 -5.41 -12.15 -7.50
C ARG A 373 -4.43 -12.55 -8.62
N LYS A 374 -4.02 -13.82 -8.68
CA LYS A 374 -3.19 -14.33 -9.78
C LYS A 374 -3.90 -14.23 -11.13
N VAL A 375 -5.22 -14.51 -11.19
CA VAL A 375 -6.02 -14.33 -12.41
C VAL A 375 -6.00 -12.87 -12.88
N GLN A 376 -6.17 -11.93 -11.97
CA GLN A 376 -6.13 -10.49 -12.29
C GLN A 376 -4.74 -10.08 -12.80
N LEU A 377 -3.68 -10.51 -12.13
CA LEU A 377 -2.30 -10.24 -12.56
C LEU A 377 -2.00 -10.87 -13.92
N ALA A 378 -2.41 -12.12 -14.14
CA ALA A 378 -2.24 -12.78 -15.42
C ALA A 378 -2.98 -12.05 -16.55
N ASN A 379 -4.17 -11.50 -16.28
CA ASN A 379 -4.91 -10.70 -17.24
C ASN A 379 -4.24 -9.36 -17.56
N ALA A 380 -3.55 -8.76 -16.59
CA ALA A 380 -2.82 -7.52 -16.80
C ALA A 380 -1.51 -7.74 -17.58
N GLU A 381 -0.75 -8.79 -17.22
CA GLU A 381 0.63 -8.99 -17.70
C GLU A 381 0.73 -9.86 -18.96
N TYR A 382 -0.19 -10.82 -19.16
CA TYR A 382 -0.08 -11.83 -20.22
C TYR A 382 -1.26 -11.81 -21.20
N ARG A 383 -1.97 -10.70 -21.27
CA ARG A 383 -3.03 -10.51 -22.25
C ARG A 383 -2.45 -10.49 -23.67
N GLU A 384 -3.00 -11.29 -24.55
CA GLU A 384 -2.58 -11.37 -25.95
C GLU A 384 -3.57 -10.63 -26.84
N THR A 385 -3.03 -9.75 -27.70
CA THR A 385 -3.83 -8.87 -28.57
C THR A 385 -3.86 -9.34 -30.03
N GLY A 386 -3.14 -10.43 -30.38
CA GLY A 386 -3.22 -11.08 -31.71
C GLY A 386 -4.54 -11.83 -31.87
N HIS A 387 -4.88 -12.25 -33.07
CA HIS A 387 -6.08 -13.02 -33.50
C HIS A 387 -7.20 -13.30 -32.45
N GLY A 388 -7.88 -12.24 -32.01
CA GLY A 388 -8.93 -12.31 -30.97
C GLY A 388 -8.36 -12.12 -29.57
N SER A 389 -8.86 -11.12 -28.86
CA SER A 389 -8.42 -10.81 -27.50
C SER A 389 -8.54 -12.02 -26.56
N LEU A 390 -7.42 -12.69 -26.32
CA LEU A 390 -7.34 -13.78 -25.34
C LEU A 390 -7.09 -13.20 -23.96
N ALA A 391 -7.93 -13.58 -22.97
CA ALA A 391 -7.69 -13.20 -21.58
C ALA A 391 -6.32 -13.70 -21.12
N GLY A 392 -5.56 -12.87 -20.42
CA GLY A 392 -4.17 -13.17 -20.09
C GLY A 392 -3.98 -14.50 -19.33
N TRP A 393 -4.91 -14.86 -18.44
CA TRP A 393 -4.87 -16.14 -17.74
C TRP A 393 -5.02 -17.38 -18.65
N ARG A 394 -5.59 -17.23 -19.87
CA ARG A 394 -5.73 -18.28 -20.87
C ARG A 394 -4.51 -18.45 -21.76
N SER A 395 -3.63 -17.44 -21.82
CA SER A 395 -2.37 -17.57 -22.54
C SER A 395 -1.50 -18.66 -21.91
N ASP A 396 -0.58 -19.22 -22.65
CA ASP A 396 0.34 -20.22 -22.09
C ASP A 396 1.13 -19.68 -20.90
N ARG A 397 1.60 -18.43 -20.99
CA ARG A 397 2.28 -17.76 -19.87
C ARG A 397 1.36 -17.58 -18.67
N GLY A 398 0.14 -17.10 -18.87
CA GLY A 398 -0.83 -16.91 -17.80
C GLY A 398 -1.23 -18.22 -17.12
N ARG A 399 -1.41 -19.28 -17.89
CA ARG A 399 -1.72 -20.62 -17.38
C ARG A 399 -0.59 -21.19 -16.51
N ILE A 400 0.65 -21.08 -16.95
CA ILE A 400 1.83 -21.46 -16.16
C ILE A 400 1.96 -20.62 -14.89
N TYR A 401 1.72 -19.30 -15.01
CA TYR A 401 1.71 -18.40 -13.86
C TYR A 401 0.64 -18.75 -12.83
N LEU A 402 -0.57 -19.09 -13.26
CA LEU A 402 -1.64 -19.51 -12.33
C LEU A 402 -1.27 -20.79 -11.56
N LYS A 403 -0.61 -21.75 -12.23
CA LYS A 403 -0.19 -23.01 -11.61
C LYS A 403 0.96 -22.83 -10.63
N ASN A 404 1.99 -22.08 -11.01
CA ASN A 404 3.27 -22.06 -10.30
C ASN A 404 3.54 -20.74 -9.55
N GLY A 405 2.77 -19.67 -9.81
CA GLY A 405 3.08 -18.33 -9.34
C GLY A 405 4.10 -17.61 -10.24
N PRO A 406 4.70 -16.50 -9.75
CA PRO A 406 5.75 -15.81 -10.48
C PRO A 406 6.99 -16.70 -10.63
N PRO A 407 7.68 -16.68 -11.80
CA PRO A 407 8.93 -17.41 -11.97
C PRO A 407 10.03 -16.80 -11.08
N ASP A 408 10.93 -17.65 -10.59
CA ASP A 408 12.08 -17.20 -9.80
C ASP A 408 13.09 -16.45 -10.67
N GLU A 409 13.29 -16.92 -11.91
CA GLU A 409 14.19 -16.30 -12.88
C GLU A 409 13.52 -16.20 -14.24
N VAL A 410 13.72 -15.08 -14.92
CA VAL A 410 13.21 -14.81 -16.28
C VAL A 410 14.33 -14.38 -17.18
N LYS A 411 14.45 -15.02 -18.32
CA LYS A 411 15.25 -14.55 -19.44
C LYS A 411 14.32 -14.34 -20.62
N GLN A 412 14.42 -13.20 -21.26
CA GLN A 412 13.59 -12.89 -22.44
C GLN A 412 14.37 -12.09 -23.46
N GLN A 413 14.00 -12.28 -24.72
CA GLN A 413 14.49 -11.51 -25.86
C GLN A 413 13.30 -10.98 -26.64
N GLY A 414 13.24 -9.67 -26.79
CA GLY A 414 12.18 -8.99 -27.54
C GLY A 414 12.31 -9.16 -29.04
N ALA A 415 11.28 -8.80 -29.78
CA ALA A 415 11.31 -8.72 -31.23
C ALA A 415 12.40 -7.72 -31.67
N HIS A 416 13.32 -8.17 -32.50
CA HIS A 416 14.35 -7.34 -33.06
C HIS A 416 13.79 -6.58 -34.27
N GLY A 417 14.04 -5.24 -34.33
CA GLY A 417 13.84 -4.47 -35.55
C GLY A 417 14.75 -4.96 -36.70
N GLU A 418 14.61 -4.42 -37.89
CA GLU A 418 15.14 -4.84 -39.21
C GLU A 418 16.59 -5.37 -39.34
N GLY A 419 17.31 -5.61 -38.26
CA GLY A 419 18.63 -6.25 -38.21
C GLY A 419 18.65 -7.62 -37.53
N GLY A 420 17.47 -8.19 -37.20
CA GLY A 420 17.33 -9.44 -36.44
C GLY A 420 17.88 -10.66 -37.21
N ARG A 421 18.54 -11.52 -36.47
CA ARG A 421 19.22 -12.76 -36.84
C ARG A 421 18.42 -13.55 -37.88
N LEU A 422 18.96 -13.67 -39.08
CA LEU A 422 18.38 -14.34 -40.25
C LEU A 422 18.05 -15.84 -40.05
N GLN A 423 18.28 -16.42 -38.86
CA GLN A 423 18.18 -17.86 -38.61
C GLN A 423 17.10 -18.24 -37.57
N SER A 424 16.44 -17.28 -36.92
CA SER A 424 15.40 -17.59 -35.92
C SER A 424 14.00 -17.43 -36.50
N ARG A 425 13.13 -18.46 -36.31
CA ARG A 425 11.71 -18.40 -36.64
C ARG A 425 10.90 -17.75 -35.54
N ALA A 426 11.46 -17.62 -34.32
CA ALA A 426 10.88 -16.85 -33.23
C ALA A 426 11.29 -15.40 -33.34
N LEU A 427 10.31 -14.48 -33.37
CA LEU A 427 10.58 -13.04 -33.35
C LEU A 427 10.90 -12.57 -31.94
N ALA A 428 10.30 -13.21 -30.91
CA ALA A 428 10.62 -13.01 -29.50
C ALA A 428 10.49 -14.32 -28.73
N TRP A 429 11.22 -14.44 -27.63
CA TRP A 429 11.13 -15.61 -26.77
C TRP A 429 11.29 -15.23 -25.29
N ALA A 430 10.78 -16.11 -24.39
CA ALA A 430 10.95 -16.00 -22.96
C ALA A 430 11.21 -17.37 -22.34
N VAL A 431 12.10 -17.42 -21.37
CA VAL A 431 12.39 -18.61 -20.57
C VAL A 431 12.09 -18.28 -19.11
N TRP A 432 11.23 -19.08 -18.50
CA TRP A 432 10.90 -19.01 -17.10
C TRP A 432 11.50 -20.17 -16.36
N ARG A 433 12.10 -19.91 -15.20
CA ARG A 433 12.70 -20.92 -14.34
C ARG A 433 12.12 -20.83 -12.93
N TYR A 434 11.82 -21.99 -12.35
CA TYR A 434 11.28 -22.16 -11.00
C TYR A 434 12.20 -23.11 -10.22
N THR A 435 12.90 -22.58 -9.22
CA THR A 435 13.89 -23.29 -8.40
C THR A 435 13.46 -23.42 -6.94
N SER A 436 12.63 -22.50 -6.46
CA SER A 436 12.22 -22.38 -5.05
C SER A 436 11.38 -23.55 -4.54
N SER A 437 10.74 -24.33 -5.43
CA SER A 437 9.91 -25.48 -5.06
C SER A 437 10.66 -26.80 -4.87
N GLY A 438 12.01 -26.77 -4.82
CA GLY A 438 12.87 -27.97 -4.70
C GLY A 438 12.95 -28.82 -5.97
N LYS A 439 12.30 -28.41 -7.05
CA LYS A 439 12.38 -29.02 -8.39
C LYS A 439 12.71 -27.91 -9.39
N ASP A 440 13.87 -28.02 -10.01
CA ASP A 440 14.25 -27.10 -11.09
C ASP A 440 13.38 -27.34 -12.32
N ARG A 441 12.36 -26.49 -12.51
CA ARG A 441 11.45 -26.52 -13.66
C ARG A 441 11.71 -25.32 -14.56
N PHE A 442 11.59 -25.55 -15.86
CA PHE A 442 11.65 -24.47 -16.83
C PHE A 442 10.55 -24.56 -17.88
N TYR A 443 10.22 -23.43 -18.47
CA TYR A 443 9.24 -23.25 -19.52
C TYR A 443 9.80 -22.29 -20.56
N ILE A 444 9.81 -22.70 -21.83
CA ILE A 444 10.31 -21.90 -22.95
C ILE A 444 9.12 -21.52 -23.83
N PHE A 445 8.92 -20.21 -23.98
CA PHE A 445 7.85 -19.62 -24.78
C PHE A 445 8.42 -18.91 -25.98
N VAL A 446 7.70 -18.95 -27.12
CA VAL A 446 8.06 -18.24 -28.35
C VAL A 446 6.89 -17.39 -28.83
N ASP A 447 7.21 -16.18 -29.27
CA ASP A 447 6.32 -15.35 -30.07
C ASP A 447 6.79 -15.38 -31.52
N ARG A 448 6.00 -16.02 -32.38
CA ARG A 448 6.28 -16.18 -33.81
C ARG A 448 5.86 -14.98 -34.63
N THR A 449 5.02 -14.16 -34.09
CA THR A 449 4.33 -13.05 -34.78
C THR A 449 4.91 -11.69 -34.41
N GLY A 450 5.62 -11.58 -33.29
CA GLY A 450 6.08 -10.30 -32.75
C GLY A 450 4.95 -9.45 -32.14
N LEU A 451 3.74 -10.03 -32.03
CA LEU A 451 2.53 -9.34 -31.53
C LEU A 451 2.27 -9.61 -30.05
N GLY A 452 3.23 -10.21 -29.34
CA GLY A 452 3.08 -10.53 -27.92
C GLY A 452 2.33 -11.84 -27.65
N THR A 453 2.09 -12.66 -28.67
CA THR A 453 1.41 -13.98 -28.55
C THR A 453 2.44 -15.06 -28.32
N TYR A 454 2.58 -15.51 -27.07
CA TYR A 454 3.59 -16.47 -26.65
C TYR A 454 3.02 -17.88 -26.49
N SER A 455 3.56 -18.83 -27.25
CA SER A 455 3.20 -20.25 -27.15
C SER A 455 4.29 -21.01 -26.39
N LEU A 456 3.90 -21.91 -25.50
CA LEU A 456 4.80 -22.82 -24.81
C LEU A 456 5.33 -23.88 -25.80
N VAL A 457 6.64 -23.95 -25.98
CA VAL A 457 7.25 -24.90 -26.93
C VAL A 457 8.06 -25.99 -26.23
N ARG A 458 8.63 -25.73 -25.06
CA ARG A 458 9.46 -26.69 -24.32
C ARG A 458 9.33 -26.48 -22.82
N SER A 459 9.26 -27.60 -22.09
CA SER A 459 9.32 -27.65 -20.63
C SER A 459 9.90 -28.99 -20.17
N ASN A 460 10.44 -29.05 -18.97
CA ASN A 460 10.75 -30.29 -18.28
C ASN A 460 9.64 -30.70 -17.28
N ASP A 461 8.53 -29.96 -17.22
CA ASP A 461 7.33 -30.42 -16.50
C ASP A 461 6.58 -31.42 -17.35
N VAL A 462 6.53 -32.67 -16.86
CA VAL A 462 5.88 -33.80 -17.55
C VAL A 462 4.38 -33.63 -17.77
N LYS A 463 3.77 -32.64 -17.12
CA LYS A 463 2.34 -32.31 -17.27
C LYS A 463 2.07 -31.34 -18.43
N GLU A 464 3.10 -30.81 -19.04
CA GLU A 464 2.98 -29.86 -20.13
C GLU A 464 3.26 -30.52 -21.48
N ASN A 465 2.45 -30.16 -22.46
CA ASN A 465 2.69 -30.59 -23.84
C ASN A 465 3.88 -29.81 -24.41
N VAL A 466 4.79 -30.52 -25.06
CA VAL A 466 5.96 -29.93 -25.71
C VAL A 466 5.93 -30.16 -27.21
N VAL A 467 6.46 -29.25 -27.99
CA VAL A 467 6.58 -29.35 -29.44
C VAL A 467 7.83 -30.16 -29.75
N SER A 468 7.69 -31.25 -30.57
CA SER A 468 8.80 -32.18 -30.84
C SER A 468 10.01 -31.51 -31.48
N ASN A 469 9.78 -30.55 -32.37
CA ASN A 469 10.82 -29.79 -33.10
C ASN A 469 10.94 -28.33 -32.62
N TRP A 470 10.77 -28.12 -31.32
CA TRP A 470 10.78 -26.79 -30.70
C TRP A 470 12.06 -25.99 -30.98
N ASN A 471 13.22 -26.66 -31.16
CA ASN A 471 14.52 -26.06 -31.47
C ASN A 471 14.55 -25.37 -32.83
N GLU A 472 13.68 -25.76 -33.76
CA GLU A 472 13.61 -25.09 -35.09
C GLU A 472 13.10 -23.64 -35.03
N TYR A 473 12.52 -23.23 -33.88
CA TYR A 473 12.11 -21.83 -33.68
C TYR A 473 13.27 -20.89 -33.41
N PHE A 474 14.44 -21.40 -33.03
CA PHE A 474 15.57 -20.61 -32.53
C PHE A 474 16.78 -20.67 -33.46
N GLY A 475 17.50 -19.57 -33.50
CA GLY A 475 18.86 -19.57 -34.05
C GLY A 475 19.86 -20.23 -33.09
N ARG A 476 21.02 -20.59 -33.55
CA ARG A 476 22.07 -21.23 -32.74
C ARG A 476 22.44 -20.39 -31.50
N ASP A 477 22.60 -19.10 -31.72
CA ASP A 477 22.96 -18.16 -30.64
C ASP A 477 21.88 -18.10 -29.55
N ASP A 478 20.58 -18.15 -29.92
CA ASP A 478 19.46 -18.16 -28.97
C ASP A 478 19.49 -19.45 -28.15
N LEU A 479 19.73 -20.59 -28.80
CA LEU A 479 19.81 -21.90 -28.13
C LEU A 479 21.00 -21.96 -27.16
N ASP A 480 22.15 -21.39 -27.53
CA ASP A 480 23.33 -21.29 -26.66
C ASP A 480 23.04 -20.37 -25.47
N GLU A 481 22.30 -19.28 -25.69
CA GLU A 481 21.89 -18.39 -24.61
C GLU A 481 20.90 -19.02 -23.64
N ILE A 482 19.90 -19.73 -24.15
CA ILE A 482 18.93 -20.49 -23.36
C ILE A 482 19.63 -21.58 -22.54
N SER A 483 20.54 -22.34 -23.17
CA SER A 483 21.30 -23.40 -22.47
C SER A 483 22.17 -22.84 -21.35
N ARG A 484 22.85 -21.71 -21.59
CA ARG A 484 23.64 -21.02 -20.55
C ARG A 484 22.76 -20.54 -19.40
N PHE A 485 21.60 -19.96 -19.69
CA PHE A 485 20.67 -19.49 -18.65
C PHE A 485 20.14 -20.65 -17.80
N LEU A 486 19.82 -21.78 -18.40
CA LEU A 486 19.33 -22.96 -17.70
C LEU A 486 20.44 -23.79 -17.03
N GLY A 487 21.73 -23.50 -17.32
CA GLY A 487 22.87 -24.22 -16.75
C GLY A 487 22.96 -25.69 -17.21
N ARG A 488 22.33 -26.02 -18.33
CA ARG A 488 22.28 -27.37 -18.91
C ARG A 488 22.09 -27.33 -20.42
N ASP A 489 22.53 -28.40 -21.08
CA ASP A 489 22.20 -28.61 -22.48
C ASP A 489 20.73 -29.02 -22.59
N VAL A 490 19.89 -28.17 -23.19
CA VAL A 490 18.46 -28.39 -23.36
C VAL A 490 18.14 -29.33 -24.55
N PHE A 491 19.14 -29.76 -25.27
CA PHE A 491 19.04 -30.68 -26.44
C PHE A 491 19.17 -32.13 -26.07
N ARG A 492 19.62 -32.46 -24.89
CA ARG A 492 19.76 -33.82 -24.38
C ARG A 492 18.56 -34.28 -23.57
#